data_9d0da58cb51f6ebf6d8ed484d43529cc
#
_entry.id   9d0da58cb51f6ebf6d8ed484d43529cc
#
_cell.length_a   1.000
_cell.length_b   1.000
_cell.length_c   1.000
_cell.angle_alpha   90.00
_cell.angle_beta   90.00
_cell.angle_gamma   90.00
#
_symmetry.space_group_name_H-M   'P 1'
#
loop_
_entity.id
_entity.type
_entity.pdbx_description
1 polymer ?
#
loop_
_entity_poly.entity_id
_entity_poly.type
_entity_poly.pdbx_seq_one_letter_code
_entity_poly.pdbx_strand_id
1 'polypeptide(L)'
;MTLLEKQYVLGGLGTAGLVTIYLPLCDGVGHQVSFGLAEELLRLSISMGAEDEYPANWLDSTDPAGRTEKDHRFRVRYNPWLFAILAEQELVKAGVKILYGCYAVDAEVREDRIHSVIVESISGRQRICTRTVVDATGDACIAHLAGAPTETSQQGNILAAWYYSQGSEGYRLNMLGFSDVPAEEDAGRTARPLLDRRFGGLGCGEVSEMMQYSHASTLNDIRKKRRSDPSWVPTAIATMPQLRMTRRIQGEYTLDEGEMHKYFADSVGMVSDWRKRGPIYEVPFSTLYSAKVKNLIMAGRCTSVTDAMWDIMRVIPCCAVTGQAAGTAAALTEDFSAMDIRQLQQTLKNSGVILHERELNIGKL
;
A
#
# COMPACT_ATOMS: atom_id res chain seq x y z
N MET A 1 -17.06 -12.92 3.19
CA MET A 1 -16.22 -11.76 3.63
C MET A 1 -16.98 -10.46 3.37
N THR A 2 -16.83 -9.45 4.25
CA THR A 2 -17.34 -8.09 4.01
C THR A 2 -16.16 -7.12 3.99
N LEU A 3 -16.08 -6.30 2.95
CA LEU A 3 -15.09 -5.24 2.82
C LEU A 3 -15.78 -3.90 3.10
N LEU A 4 -15.19 -3.11 4.00
CA LEU A 4 -15.65 -1.77 4.34
C LEU A 4 -14.73 -0.75 3.67
N GLU A 5 -15.28 0.12 2.84
CA GLU A 5 -14.52 1.18 2.17
C GLU A 5 -15.15 2.54 2.45
N LYS A 6 -14.36 3.46 2.96
CA LYS A 6 -14.82 4.83 3.28
C LYS A 6 -15.06 5.69 2.04
N GLN A 7 -14.38 5.39 0.94
CA GLN A 7 -14.57 6.05 -0.34
C GLN A 7 -15.65 5.32 -1.15
N TYR A 8 -15.95 5.82 -2.35
CA TYR A 8 -16.84 5.16 -3.33
C TYR A 8 -16.04 4.54 -4.48
N VAL A 9 -14.76 4.28 -4.25
CA VAL A 9 -13.82 3.65 -5.18
C VAL A 9 -12.77 2.89 -4.38
N LEU A 10 -12.40 1.70 -4.85
CA LEU A 10 -11.38 0.87 -4.20
C LEU A 10 -9.95 1.38 -4.48
N GLY A 11 -8.99 0.95 -3.67
CA GLY A 11 -7.54 1.13 -3.89
C GLY A 11 -6.89 2.28 -3.11
N GLY A 12 -7.68 3.10 -2.43
CA GLY A 12 -7.18 4.15 -1.54
C GLY A 12 -6.17 5.09 -2.22
N LEU A 13 -4.92 5.15 -1.71
CA LEU A 13 -3.88 6.00 -2.29
C LEU A 13 -3.55 5.66 -3.74
N GLY A 14 -3.61 4.39 -4.12
CA GLY A 14 -3.34 3.92 -5.48
C GLY A 14 -4.40 4.33 -6.52
N THR A 15 -5.55 4.83 -6.07
CA THR A 15 -6.66 5.26 -6.93
C THR A 15 -7.11 6.67 -6.58
N ALA A 16 -7.93 6.83 -5.55
CA ALA A 16 -8.46 8.12 -5.09
C ALA A 16 -7.37 9.12 -4.68
N GLY A 17 -6.23 8.64 -4.19
CA GLY A 17 -5.07 9.45 -3.81
C GLY A 17 -4.11 9.75 -4.96
N LEU A 18 -4.35 9.21 -6.16
CA LEU A 18 -3.55 9.38 -7.39
C LEU A 18 -2.07 8.97 -7.27
N VAL A 19 -1.71 8.10 -6.33
CA VAL A 19 -0.38 7.48 -6.26
C VAL A 19 -0.37 6.28 -7.21
N THR A 20 -0.41 6.57 -8.51
CA THR A 20 -0.74 5.62 -9.59
C THR A 20 0.48 5.00 -10.25
N ILE A 21 1.51 4.78 -9.49
CA ILE A 21 2.73 4.10 -9.96
C ILE A 21 2.82 2.76 -9.24
N TYR A 22 2.68 1.67 -10.00
CA TYR A 22 2.99 0.35 -9.49
C TYR A 22 4.51 0.21 -9.43
N LEU A 23 5.05 0.16 -8.22
CA LEU A 23 6.49 0.08 -7.99
C LEU A 23 7.01 -1.33 -8.24
N PRO A 24 8.33 -1.51 -8.41
CA PRO A 24 8.89 -2.77 -8.88
C PRO A 24 8.58 -3.98 -8.00
N LEU A 25 8.28 -5.10 -8.64
CA LEU A 25 8.29 -6.43 -8.01
C LEU A 25 9.71 -6.99 -7.88
N CYS A 26 10.71 -6.31 -8.46
CA CYS A 26 12.06 -6.80 -8.63
C CYS A 26 13.08 -6.06 -7.78
N ASP A 27 14.20 -6.74 -7.51
CA ASP A 27 15.32 -6.25 -6.70
C ASP A 27 16.17 -5.17 -7.41
N GLY A 28 15.94 -4.93 -8.68
CA GLY A 28 16.70 -3.97 -9.50
C GLY A 28 18.00 -4.51 -10.08
N VAL A 29 18.29 -5.80 -9.93
CA VAL A 29 19.43 -6.50 -10.56
C VAL A 29 19.00 -7.69 -11.41
N GLY A 30 17.70 -7.78 -11.71
CA GLY A 30 17.16 -8.74 -12.68
C GLY A 30 16.31 -9.85 -12.08
N HIS A 31 16.07 -9.87 -10.76
CA HIS A 31 15.30 -10.92 -10.13
C HIS A 31 13.93 -10.39 -9.65
N GLN A 32 12.89 -11.14 -9.95
CA GLN A 32 11.58 -10.91 -9.31
C GLN A 32 11.64 -11.40 -7.86
N VAL A 33 11.08 -10.62 -6.95
CA VAL A 33 11.08 -10.84 -5.51
C VAL A 33 9.66 -11.02 -4.97
N SER A 34 8.73 -10.16 -5.40
CA SER A 34 7.34 -10.21 -4.98
C SER A 34 6.50 -10.98 -5.99
N PHE A 35 5.71 -11.95 -5.50
CA PHE A 35 4.92 -12.89 -6.28
C PHE A 35 3.46 -12.92 -5.80
N GLY A 36 2.65 -13.84 -6.36
CA GLY A 36 1.25 -14.00 -5.99
C GLY A 36 0.41 -12.76 -6.32
N LEU A 37 -0.43 -12.32 -5.39
CA LEU A 37 -1.30 -11.16 -5.61
C LEU A 37 -0.54 -9.88 -5.97
N ALA A 38 0.70 -9.72 -5.56
CA ALA A 38 1.49 -8.56 -5.96
C ALA A 38 1.70 -8.50 -7.48
N GLU A 39 1.94 -9.63 -8.13
CA GLU A 39 2.06 -9.73 -9.58
C GLU A 39 0.69 -9.71 -10.26
N GLU A 40 -0.30 -10.42 -9.71
CA GLU A 40 -1.67 -10.43 -10.26
C GLU A 40 -2.29 -9.03 -10.32
N LEU A 41 -2.12 -8.24 -9.26
CA LEU A 41 -2.62 -6.87 -9.23
C LEU A 41 -1.86 -5.94 -10.19
N LEU A 42 -0.54 -6.15 -10.39
CA LEU A 42 0.19 -5.45 -11.43
C LEU A 42 -0.41 -5.76 -12.82
N ARG A 43 -0.57 -7.04 -13.15
CA ARG A 43 -1.17 -7.47 -14.42
C ARG A 43 -2.58 -6.93 -14.60
N LEU A 44 -3.40 -6.97 -13.55
CA LEU A 44 -4.75 -6.40 -13.55
C LEU A 44 -4.72 -4.90 -13.83
N SER A 45 -3.80 -4.16 -13.19
CA SER A 45 -3.72 -2.70 -13.30
C SER A 45 -3.42 -2.20 -14.71
N ILE A 46 -2.78 -3.03 -15.54
CA ILE A 46 -2.39 -2.71 -16.92
C ILE A 46 -3.10 -3.54 -17.98
N SER A 47 -4.03 -4.41 -17.59
CA SER A 47 -4.72 -5.33 -18.50
C SER A 47 -5.53 -4.64 -19.61
N MET A 48 -5.93 -3.38 -19.39
CA MET A 48 -6.60 -2.53 -20.38
C MET A 48 -5.68 -1.40 -20.90
N GLY A 49 -4.37 -1.56 -20.77
CA GLY A 49 -3.36 -0.61 -21.17
C GLY A 49 -2.75 0.16 -20.00
N ALA A 50 -1.47 0.45 -20.09
CA ALA A 50 -0.74 1.27 -19.15
C ALA A 50 -0.58 2.69 -19.68
N GLU A 51 -0.26 3.65 -18.79
CA GLU A 51 0.09 5.03 -19.18
C GLU A 51 1.55 5.15 -19.61
N ASP A 52 2.40 4.19 -19.23
CA ASP A 52 3.79 4.08 -19.67
C ASP A 52 3.97 2.89 -20.63
N GLU A 53 4.99 2.98 -21.47
CA GLU A 53 5.51 1.79 -22.16
C GLU A 53 6.17 0.85 -21.15
N TYR A 54 5.97 -0.44 -21.32
CA TYR A 54 6.62 -1.48 -20.53
C TYR A 54 7.10 -2.61 -21.44
N PRO A 55 8.19 -3.32 -21.07
CA PRO A 55 8.69 -4.44 -21.85
C PRO A 55 7.65 -5.57 -21.88
N ALA A 56 7.23 -5.99 -23.10
CA ALA A 56 6.22 -7.04 -23.28
C ALA A 56 6.65 -8.35 -22.61
N ASN A 57 7.92 -8.71 -22.67
CA ASN A 57 8.48 -9.91 -22.03
C ASN A 57 8.33 -9.95 -20.52
N TRP A 58 8.07 -8.82 -19.87
CA TRP A 58 7.82 -8.76 -18.45
C TRP A 58 6.53 -9.43 -18.00
N LEU A 59 5.49 -9.37 -18.82
CA LEU A 59 4.20 -9.99 -18.56
C LEU A 59 4.10 -11.40 -19.17
N ASP A 60 4.83 -11.66 -20.23
CA ASP A 60 4.73 -12.90 -21.01
C ASP A 60 5.76 -13.95 -20.57
N SER A 61 6.88 -13.53 -19.97
CA SER A 61 7.94 -14.44 -19.55
C SER A 61 7.76 -14.85 -18.08
N THR A 62 7.60 -16.16 -17.87
CA THR A 62 7.73 -16.80 -16.56
C THR A 62 9.19 -17.12 -16.22
N ASP A 63 10.11 -16.85 -17.15
CA ASP A 63 11.55 -17.10 -16.98
C ASP A 63 12.27 -15.82 -16.52
N PRO A 64 12.69 -15.73 -15.24
CA PRO A 64 13.47 -14.62 -14.74
C PRO A 64 14.83 -14.45 -15.42
N ALA A 65 15.38 -15.54 -16.01
CA ALA A 65 16.71 -15.52 -16.65
C ALA A 65 16.74 -14.75 -17.98
N GLY A 66 15.58 -14.52 -18.62
CA GLY A 66 15.48 -13.71 -19.84
C GLY A 66 15.46 -12.20 -19.60
N ARG A 67 15.47 -11.74 -18.33
CA ARG A 67 15.42 -10.33 -17.95
C ARG A 67 16.80 -9.75 -17.89
N THR A 68 17.06 -8.70 -18.66
CA THR A 68 18.37 -8.04 -18.71
C THR A 68 18.47 -6.95 -17.62
N GLU A 69 19.71 -6.54 -17.29
CA GLU A 69 19.95 -5.39 -16.43
C GLU A 69 19.14 -4.14 -16.77
N LYS A 70 18.68 -3.93 -17.97
CA LYS A 70 17.86 -2.79 -18.39
C LYS A 70 16.40 -2.90 -17.94
N ASP A 71 15.92 -4.13 -17.68
CA ASP A 71 14.54 -4.43 -17.29
C ASP A 71 14.33 -4.38 -15.76
N HIS A 72 15.23 -3.80 -15.05
CA HIS A 72 15.49 -3.99 -13.63
C HIS A 72 14.47 -3.57 -12.66
N ARG A 73 13.79 -2.52 -12.94
CA ARG A 73 12.81 -1.91 -12.07
C ARG A 73 11.58 -1.66 -12.87
N PHE A 74 10.91 -2.74 -13.22
CA PHE A 74 9.63 -2.61 -13.84
C PHE A 74 8.70 -1.82 -12.92
N ARG A 75 8.52 -0.55 -13.24
CA ARG A 75 7.50 0.31 -12.65
C ARG A 75 6.59 0.79 -13.76
N VAL A 76 5.32 0.83 -13.51
CA VAL A 76 4.36 1.26 -14.52
C VAL A 76 3.35 2.21 -13.90
N ARG A 77 3.01 3.27 -14.65
CA ARG A 77 1.85 4.09 -14.37
C ARG A 77 0.63 3.44 -15.00
N TYR A 78 -0.38 3.23 -14.16
CA TYR A 78 -1.64 2.64 -14.58
C TYR A 78 -2.77 3.66 -14.43
N ASN A 79 -3.87 3.44 -15.16
CA ASN A 79 -5.06 4.26 -15.00
C ASN A 79 -5.78 3.90 -13.68
N PRO A 80 -5.91 4.84 -12.72
CA PRO A 80 -6.46 4.55 -11.40
C PRO A 80 -7.92 4.10 -11.42
N TRP A 81 -8.70 4.63 -12.34
CA TRP A 81 -10.14 4.34 -12.43
C TRP A 81 -10.40 2.97 -13.01
N LEU A 82 -9.67 2.61 -14.08
CA LEU A 82 -9.73 1.26 -14.65
C LEU A 82 -9.29 0.22 -13.61
N PHE A 83 -8.17 0.47 -12.93
CA PHE A 83 -7.71 -0.45 -11.89
C PHE A 83 -8.73 -0.64 -10.77
N ALA A 84 -9.33 0.45 -10.28
CA ALA A 84 -10.34 0.38 -9.23
C ALA A 84 -11.57 -0.46 -9.64
N ILE A 85 -12.07 -0.26 -10.87
CA ILE A 85 -13.23 -0.98 -11.37
C ILE A 85 -12.90 -2.46 -11.61
N LEU A 86 -11.72 -2.76 -12.16
CA LEU A 86 -11.26 -4.13 -12.38
C LEU A 86 -11.09 -4.87 -11.04
N ALA A 87 -10.49 -4.22 -10.05
CA ALA A 87 -10.34 -4.79 -8.71
C ALA A 87 -11.72 -5.06 -8.05
N GLU A 88 -12.67 -4.15 -8.21
CA GLU A 88 -14.05 -4.34 -7.74
C GLU A 88 -14.68 -5.57 -8.39
N GLN A 89 -14.54 -5.72 -9.70
CA GLN A 89 -15.09 -6.87 -10.41
C GLN A 89 -14.51 -8.20 -9.91
N GLU A 90 -13.21 -8.26 -9.65
CA GLU A 90 -12.57 -9.48 -9.10
C GLU A 90 -13.10 -9.79 -7.69
N LEU A 91 -13.29 -8.79 -6.85
CA LEU A 91 -13.87 -8.99 -5.51
C LEU A 91 -15.33 -9.45 -5.58
N VAL A 92 -16.14 -8.88 -6.48
CA VAL A 92 -17.53 -9.31 -6.69
C VAL A 92 -17.61 -10.74 -7.22
N LYS A 93 -16.75 -11.12 -8.17
CA LYS A 93 -16.63 -12.50 -8.66
C LYS A 93 -16.23 -13.48 -7.54
N ALA A 94 -15.38 -13.03 -6.61
CA ALA A 94 -15.00 -13.81 -5.43
C ALA A 94 -16.09 -13.84 -4.33
N GLY A 95 -17.26 -13.25 -4.54
CA GLY A 95 -18.37 -13.24 -3.59
C GLY A 95 -18.17 -12.32 -2.39
N VAL A 96 -17.30 -11.30 -2.50
CA VAL A 96 -17.07 -10.32 -1.44
C VAL A 96 -18.22 -9.32 -1.39
N LYS A 97 -18.80 -9.10 -0.21
CA LYS A 97 -19.76 -8.02 0.02
C LYS A 97 -19.00 -6.72 0.25
N ILE A 98 -19.13 -5.76 -0.66
CA ILE A 98 -18.50 -4.44 -0.55
C ILE A 98 -19.52 -3.45 0.01
N LEU A 99 -19.12 -2.67 1.02
CA LEU A 99 -19.91 -1.58 1.60
C LEU A 99 -19.10 -0.27 1.44
N TYR A 100 -19.51 0.55 0.49
CA TYR A 100 -18.94 1.87 0.24
C TYR A 100 -19.52 2.95 1.16
N GLY A 101 -18.76 4.05 1.34
CA GLY A 101 -19.17 5.15 2.20
C GLY A 101 -19.33 4.71 3.66
N CYS A 102 -18.56 3.71 4.08
CA CYS A 102 -18.69 3.04 5.36
C CYS A 102 -17.44 3.27 6.21
N TYR A 103 -17.57 4.12 7.24
CA TYR A 103 -16.49 4.44 8.17
C TYR A 103 -16.53 3.53 9.39
N ALA A 104 -15.43 2.87 9.69
CA ALA A 104 -15.25 2.24 10.99
C ALA A 104 -14.90 3.31 12.03
N VAL A 105 -15.71 3.41 13.08
CA VAL A 105 -15.65 4.50 14.06
C VAL A 105 -15.40 4.00 15.49
N ASP A 106 -15.61 2.69 15.73
CA ASP A 106 -15.35 2.06 17.02
C ASP A 106 -15.18 0.56 16.85
N ALA A 107 -14.65 -0.12 17.89
CA ALA A 107 -14.51 -1.56 17.96
C ALA A 107 -14.95 -2.05 19.34
N GLU A 108 -15.92 -2.96 19.37
CA GLU A 108 -16.33 -3.62 20.61
C GLU A 108 -15.39 -4.79 20.91
N VAL A 109 -14.53 -4.60 21.89
CA VAL A 109 -13.58 -5.60 22.35
C VAL A 109 -14.10 -6.24 23.65
N ARG A 110 -14.05 -7.55 23.73
CA ARG A 110 -14.28 -8.32 24.95
C ARG A 110 -13.09 -9.22 25.17
N GLU A 111 -12.53 -9.14 26.35
CA GLU A 111 -11.28 -9.81 26.70
C GLU A 111 -10.15 -9.36 25.74
N ASP A 112 -9.73 -10.20 24.84
CA ASP A 112 -8.64 -9.96 23.88
C ASP A 112 -9.10 -10.08 22.40
N ARG A 113 -10.44 -9.93 22.14
CA ARG A 113 -11.02 -10.12 20.80
C ARG A 113 -12.00 -9.02 20.44
N ILE A 114 -11.97 -8.62 19.17
CA ILE A 114 -13.00 -7.77 18.58
C ILE A 114 -14.22 -8.65 18.28
N HIS A 115 -15.36 -8.32 18.90
CA HIS A 115 -16.64 -8.94 18.62
C HIS A 115 -17.40 -8.27 17.50
N SER A 116 -17.25 -6.97 17.38
CA SER A 116 -17.88 -6.19 16.33
C SER A 116 -17.11 -4.92 16.02
N VAL A 117 -17.22 -4.47 14.78
CA VAL A 117 -16.80 -3.14 14.35
C VAL A 117 -18.03 -2.27 14.22
N ILE A 118 -18.00 -1.10 14.83
CA ILE A 118 -19.03 -0.09 14.69
C ILE A 118 -18.71 0.78 13.50
N VAL A 119 -19.67 0.95 12.63
CA VAL A 119 -19.53 1.71 11.40
C VAL A 119 -20.58 2.79 11.30
N GLU A 120 -20.24 3.87 10.61
CA GLU A 120 -21.18 4.90 10.20
C GLU A 120 -21.24 4.99 8.67
N SER A 121 -22.43 5.14 8.15
CA SER A 121 -22.73 5.29 6.74
C SER A 121 -23.96 6.15 6.56
N ILE A 122 -24.41 6.35 5.33
CA ILE A 122 -25.69 7.02 5.05
C ILE A 122 -26.89 6.31 5.72
N SER A 123 -26.76 5.04 6.03
CA SER A 123 -27.78 4.26 6.74
C SER A 123 -27.73 4.43 8.27
N GLY A 124 -26.90 5.36 8.76
CA GLY A 124 -26.66 5.59 10.19
C GLY A 124 -25.60 4.65 10.78
N ARG A 125 -25.58 4.63 12.12
CA ARG A 125 -24.65 3.80 12.90
C ARG A 125 -25.10 2.35 12.92
N GLN A 126 -24.19 1.45 12.59
CA GLN A 126 -24.46 0.01 12.50
C GLN A 126 -23.33 -0.77 13.20
N ARG A 127 -23.68 -1.96 13.67
CA ARG A 127 -22.75 -2.94 14.23
C ARG A 127 -22.54 -4.07 13.25
N ILE A 128 -21.28 -4.37 12.94
CA ILE A 128 -20.89 -5.52 12.13
C ILE A 128 -20.18 -6.53 13.00
N CYS A 129 -20.88 -7.62 13.34
CA CYS A 129 -20.28 -8.72 14.08
C CYS A 129 -19.28 -9.47 13.21
N THR A 130 -18.17 -9.86 13.80
CA THR A 130 -17.08 -10.51 13.06
C THR A 130 -16.36 -11.54 13.93
N ARG A 131 -15.74 -12.52 13.29
CA ARG A 131 -14.84 -13.49 13.93
C ARG A 131 -13.39 -13.02 13.84
N THR A 132 -13.02 -12.44 12.69
CA THR A 132 -11.68 -11.91 12.43
C THR A 132 -11.78 -10.54 11.77
N VAL A 133 -10.78 -9.69 12.00
CA VAL A 133 -10.65 -8.37 11.37
C VAL A 133 -9.29 -8.25 10.70
N VAL A 134 -9.31 -7.87 9.43
CA VAL A 134 -8.11 -7.40 8.72
C VAL A 134 -8.15 -5.87 8.69
N ASP A 135 -7.27 -5.21 9.42
CA ASP A 135 -7.12 -3.75 9.36
C ASP A 135 -6.24 -3.38 8.16
N ALA A 136 -6.89 -3.02 7.07
CA ALA A 136 -6.27 -2.51 5.85
C ALA A 136 -6.48 -0.99 5.69
N THR A 137 -6.78 -0.26 6.77
CA THR A 137 -7.04 1.18 6.72
C THR A 137 -5.81 2.00 6.31
N GLY A 138 -4.62 1.41 6.47
CA GLY A 138 -3.34 2.05 6.22
C GLY A 138 -2.90 3.00 7.33
N ASP A 139 -3.78 3.26 8.29
CA ASP A 139 -3.58 4.18 9.40
C ASP A 139 -3.78 3.48 10.76
N ALA A 140 -3.83 2.13 10.77
CA ALA A 140 -4.08 1.27 11.94
C ALA A 140 -5.30 1.75 12.76
N CYS A 141 -6.38 2.12 12.07
CA CYS A 141 -7.56 2.69 12.72
C CYS A 141 -8.24 1.68 13.62
N ILE A 142 -8.47 0.46 13.14
CA ILE A 142 -9.13 -0.59 13.94
C ILE A 142 -8.22 -1.04 15.08
N ALA A 143 -6.93 -1.18 14.84
CA ALA A 143 -5.96 -1.50 15.89
C ALA A 143 -6.01 -0.49 17.03
N HIS A 144 -6.03 0.80 16.71
CA HIS A 144 -6.14 1.87 17.69
C HIS A 144 -7.48 1.83 18.44
N LEU A 145 -8.60 1.69 17.73
CA LEU A 145 -9.93 1.63 18.33
C LEU A 145 -10.10 0.40 19.23
N ALA A 146 -9.45 -0.72 18.90
CA ALA A 146 -9.46 -1.95 19.67
C ALA A 146 -8.47 -1.94 20.86
N GLY A 147 -7.70 -0.87 21.06
CA GLY A 147 -6.70 -0.78 22.12
C GLY A 147 -5.46 -1.66 21.90
N ALA A 148 -5.20 -2.09 20.68
CA ALA A 148 -3.93 -2.70 20.33
C ALA A 148 -2.78 -1.69 20.41
N PRO A 149 -1.54 -2.09 20.77
CA PRO A 149 -0.41 -1.19 20.82
C PRO A 149 -0.08 -0.65 19.43
N THR A 150 0.05 0.67 19.32
CA THR A 150 0.34 1.36 18.06
C THR A 150 1.42 2.41 18.23
N GLU A 151 2.14 2.71 17.16
CA GLU A 151 3.11 3.80 17.09
C GLU A 151 2.79 4.74 15.92
N THR A 152 3.16 6.01 16.07
CA THR A 152 3.01 7.04 15.03
C THR A 152 4.34 7.29 14.35
N SER A 153 4.29 7.63 13.06
CA SER A 153 5.47 8.04 12.30
C SER A 153 6.10 9.30 12.91
N GLN A 154 7.38 9.24 13.19
CA GLN A 154 8.12 10.38 13.72
C GLN A 154 8.49 11.38 12.63
N GLN A 155 8.64 10.93 11.40
CA GLN A 155 9.01 11.79 10.26
C GLN A 155 7.85 12.67 9.78
N GLY A 156 6.62 12.20 9.88
CA GLY A 156 5.47 12.82 9.23
C GLY A 156 5.55 12.77 7.71
N ASN A 157 4.54 13.32 7.05
CA ASN A 157 4.37 13.29 5.60
C ASN A 157 4.67 14.64 4.97
N ILE A 158 5.37 14.68 3.86
CA ILE A 158 5.52 15.89 3.06
C ILE A 158 4.22 16.17 2.29
N LEU A 159 4.00 17.45 1.95
CA LEU A 159 2.87 17.84 1.12
C LEU A 159 3.07 17.32 -0.31
N ALA A 160 2.13 16.52 -0.79
CA ALA A 160 2.02 16.14 -2.19
C ALA A 160 0.69 16.66 -2.76
N ALA A 161 0.73 17.12 -4.01
CA ALA A 161 -0.43 17.66 -4.72
C ALA A 161 -0.46 17.12 -6.15
N TRP A 162 -0.68 15.80 -6.27
CA TRP A 162 -0.72 15.14 -7.57
C TRP A 162 -2.08 15.31 -8.21
N TYR A 163 -2.09 15.56 -9.51
CA TYR A 163 -3.32 15.69 -10.29
C TYR A 163 -3.10 15.27 -11.73
N TYR A 164 -4.16 14.80 -12.38
CA TYR A 164 -4.17 14.58 -13.81
C TYR A 164 -4.64 15.81 -14.56
N SER A 165 -4.10 16.03 -15.75
CA SER A 165 -4.49 17.12 -16.65
C SER A 165 -4.48 16.66 -18.09
N GLN A 166 -5.25 17.40 -18.91
CA GLN A 166 -5.21 17.37 -20.36
C GLN A 166 -4.75 18.74 -20.84
N GLY A 167 -3.87 18.77 -21.82
CA GLY A 167 -3.38 19.96 -22.50
C GLY A 167 -3.02 19.65 -23.95
N SER A 168 -2.35 20.58 -24.63
CA SER A 168 -1.87 20.39 -26.01
C SER A 168 -0.94 19.20 -26.18
N GLU A 169 -0.17 18.87 -25.14
CA GLU A 169 0.73 17.70 -25.10
C GLU A 169 0.05 16.38 -24.70
N GLY A 170 -1.27 16.39 -24.54
CA GLY A 170 -2.05 15.21 -24.16
C GLY A 170 -2.33 15.11 -22.66
N TYR A 171 -2.74 13.90 -22.25
CA TYR A 171 -3.11 13.54 -20.89
C TYR A 171 -1.89 13.13 -20.08
N ARG A 172 -1.75 13.65 -18.85
CA ARG A 172 -0.62 13.28 -17.99
C ARG A 172 -0.85 13.48 -16.50
N LEU A 173 -0.10 12.72 -15.70
CA LEU A 173 0.03 12.91 -14.26
C LEU A 173 1.04 14.01 -13.94
N ASN A 174 0.63 14.99 -13.14
CA ASN A 174 1.49 16.04 -12.59
C ASN A 174 1.76 15.72 -11.12
N MET A 175 3.01 15.47 -10.78
CA MET A 175 3.46 15.10 -9.44
C MET A 175 4.08 16.30 -8.74
N LEU A 176 3.24 17.15 -8.11
CA LEU A 176 3.71 18.27 -7.31
C LEU A 176 4.03 17.80 -5.89
N GLY A 177 5.18 18.22 -5.37
CA GLY A 177 5.73 17.64 -4.15
C GLY A 177 6.19 16.22 -4.38
N PHE A 178 7.21 15.80 -3.65
CA PHE A 178 7.84 14.50 -3.91
C PHE A 178 7.35 13.42 -2.97
N SER A 179 7.91 12.22 -3.08
CA SER A 179 7.70 11.13 -2.13
C SER A 179 8.30 11.46 -0.77
N ASP A 180 7.80 10.82 0.27
CA ASP A 180 8.36 10.90 1.62
C ASP A 180 9.75 10.27 1.64
N VAL A 181 10.75 11.12 1.54
CA VAL A 181 12.15 10.75 1.68
C VAL A 181 12.62 11.35 3.00
N PRO A 182 13.47 10.68 3.77
CA PRO A 182 14.07 11.23 4.97
C PRO A 182 14.61 12.63 4.74
N ALA A 183 14.44 13.54 5.69
CA ALA A 183 14.84 14.93 5.56
C ALA A 183 16.32 15.11 5.20
N GLU A 184 17.16 14.21 5.66
CA GLU A 184 18.60 14.18 5.36
C GLU A 184 18.91 13.85 3.90
N GLU A 185 18.04 13.08 3.24
CA GLU A 185 18.18 12.70 1.83
C GLU A 185 17.53 13.72 0.88
N ASP A 186 16.65 14.58 1.36
CA ASP A 186 16.03 15.65 0.58
C ASP A 186 17.04 16.72 0.13
N ALA A 187 18.16 16.89 0.86
CA ALA A 187 19.16 17.95 0.64
C ALA A 187 19.86 17.90 -0.73
N GLY A 188 19.88 16.74 -1.41
CA GLY A 188 20.49 16.55 -2.72
C GLY A 188 19.53 16.58 -3.90
N ARG A 189 18.22 16.78 -3.69
CA ARG A 189 17.21 16.72 -4.75
C ARG A 189 16.97 18.08 -5.38
N THR A 190 16.81 18.10 -6.71
CA THR A 190 16.49 19.31 -7.47
C THR A 190 15.04 19.78 -7.27
N ALA A 191 14.14 18.91 -6.85
CA ALA A 191 12.75 19.23 -6.55
C ALA A 191 12.61 19.65 -5.08
N ARG A 192 12.31 20.95 -4.86
CA ARG A 192 12.03 21.47 -3.53
C ARG A 192 10.66 20.98 -3.03
N PRO A 193 10.51 20.69 -1.72
CA PRO A 193 9.21 20.43 -1.14
C PRO A 193 8.28 21.63 -1.36
N LEU A 194 6.97 21.37 -1.46
CA LEU A 194 5.96 22.43 -1.60
C LEU A 194 5.83 23.27 -0.33
N LEU A 195 6.09 22.65 0.82
CA LEU A 195 6.15 23.26 2.15
C LEU A 195 7.31 22.63 2.93
N ASP A 196 7.96 23.41 3.78
CA ASP A 196 8.99 22.90 4.70
C ASP A 196 8.39 22.10 5.86
N ARG A 197 7.09 22.28 6.13
CA ARG A 197 6.35 21.56 7.17
C ARG A 197 5.98 20.16 6.74
N ARG A 198 6.08 19.21 7.68
CA ARG A 198 5.55 17.85 7.56
C ARG A 198 4.25 17.69 8.36
N PHE A 199 3.44 16.71 7.99
CA PHE A 199 2.11 16.46 8.56
C PHE A 199 2.07 15.07 9.19
N GLY A 200 1.61 14.97 10.43
CA GLY A 200 1.42 13.69 11.12
C GLY A 200 0.28 12.86 10.52
N GLY A 201 -0.78 13.53 10.07
CA GLY A 201 -1.87 12.92 9.31
C GLY A 201 -2.93 12.19 10.15
N LEU A 202 -2.96 12.38 11.45
CA LEU A 202 -3.96 11.77 12.33
C LEU A 202 -4.98 12.79 12.89
N GLY A 203 -4.66 14.08 12.88
CA GLY A 203 -5.54 15.13 13.34
C GLY A 203 -6.44 15.66 12.23
N CYS A 204 -7.75 15.70 12.43
CA CYS A 204 -8.71 16.17 11.42
C CYS A 204 -8.40 17.59 10.91
N GLY A 205 -8.06 18.53 11.81
CA GLY A 205 -7.69 19.89 11.45
C GLY A 205 -6.43 19.96 10.59
N GLU A 206 -5.38 19.23 10.99
CA GLU A 206 -4.12 19.14 10.26
C GLU A 206 -4.30 18.51 8.86
N VAL A 207 -5.08 17.44 8.77
CA VAL A 207 -5.39 16.79 7.49
C VAL A 207 -6.18 17.72 6.57
N SER A 208 -7.13 18.46 7.12
CA SER A 208 -7.90 19.47 6.37
C SER A 208 -7.00 20.59 5.85
N GLU A 209 -6.08 21.08 6.66
CA GLU A 209 -5.09 22.08 6.28
C GLU A 209 -4.18 21.54 5.16
N MET A 210 -3.68 20.29 5.28
CA MET A 210 -2.87 19.62 4.25
C MET A 210 -3.61 19.56 2.91
N MET A 211 -4.90 19.21 2.92
CA MET A 211 -5.72 19.17 1.70
C MET A 211 -5.89 20.56 1.08
N GLN A 212 -6.10 21.60 1.89
CA GLN A 212 -6.20 22.96 1.39
C GLN A 212 -4.91 23.44 0.74
N TYR A 213 -3.74 23.14 1.32
CA TYR A 213 -2.44 23.43 0.70
C TYR A 213 -2.22 22.63 -0.60
N SER A 214 -2.64 21.36 -0.63
CA SER A 214 -2.59 20.54 -1.84
C SER A 214 -3.41 21.15 -2.97
N HIS A 215 -4.66 21.53 -2.70
CA HIS A 215 -5.54 22.17 -3.67
C HIS A 215 -5.01 23.54 -4.13
N ALA A 216 -4.48 24.35 -3.23
CA ALA A 216 -3.89 25.64 -3.56
C ALA A 216 -2.65 25.45 -4.47
N SER A 217 -1.80 24.48 -4.16
CA SER A 217 -0.60 24.16 -4.99
C SER A 217 -1.02 23.69 -6.38
N THR A 218 -2.00 22.82 -6.49
CA THR A 218 -2.57 22.37 -7.77
C THR A 218 -3.11 23.54 -8.57
N LEU A 219 -3.92 24.41 -7.97
CA LEU A 219 -4.50 25.57 -8.63
C LEU A 219 -3.42 26.56 -9.13
N ASN A 220 -2.38 26.76 -8.33
CA ASN A 220 -1.27 27.63 -8.72
C ASN A 220 -0.49 27.07 -9.91
N ASP A 221 -0.24 25.76 -9.94
CA ASP A 221 0.42 25.10 -11.09
C ASP A 221 -0.44 25.18 -12.35
N ILE A 222 -1.75 24.92 -12.24
CA ILE A 222 -2.69 25.07 -13.37
C ILE A 222 -2.67 26.50 -13.92
N ARG A 223 -2.75 27.51 -13.04
CA ARG A 223 -2.69 28.92 -13.47
C ARG A 223 -1.39 29.25 -14.18
N LYS A 224 -0.26 28.71 -13.72
CA LYS A 224 1.04 28.90 -14.37
C LYS A 224 1.06 28.26 -15.77
N LYS A 225 0.61 27.01 -15.89
CA LYS A 225 0.61 26.26 -17.16
C LYS A 225 -0.34 26.85 -18.19
N ARG A 226 -1.50 27.33 -17.78
CA ARG A 226 -2.47 27.98 -18.68
C ARG A 226 -1.99 29.31 -19.29
N ARG A 227 -0.93 29.89 -18.79
CA ARG A 227 -0.30 31.07 -19.44
C ARG A 227 0.38 30.72 -20.78
N SER A 228 0.95 29.51 -20.85
CA SER A 228 1.60 29.01 -22.07
C SER A 228 0.67 28.11 -22.91
N ASP A 229 -0.26 27.41 -22.26
CA ASP A 229 -1.25 26.53 -22.89
C ASP A 229 -2.64 26.79 -22.31
N PRO A 230 -3.47 27.65 -22.95
CA PRO A 230 -4.83 27.93 -22.49
C PRO A 230 -5.75 26.71 -22.45
N SER A 231 -5.44 25.65 -23.20
CA SER A 231 -6.22 24.40 -23.23
C SER A 231 -5.98 23.52 -21.98
N TRP A 232 -4.97 23.84 -21.15
CA TRP A 232 -4.63 23.08 -19.98
C TRP A 232 -5.76 23.05 -18.95
N VAL A 233 -6.28 21.85 -18.67
CA VAL A 233 -7.36 21.65 -17.71
C VAL A 233 -7.05 20.47 -16.80
N PRO A 234 -7.40 20.52 -15.50
CA PRO A 234 -7.35 19.35 -14.62
C PRO A 234 -8.46 18.39 -15.02
N THR A 235 -8.14 17.08 -15.06
CA THR A 235 -9.11 16.02 -15.32
C THR A 235 -9.41 15.20 -14.08
N ALA A 236 -8.47 15.13 -13.15
CA ALA A 236 -8.68 14.54 -11.82
C ALA A 236 -7.75 15.17 -10.79
N ILE A 237 -8.24 15.36 -9.59
CA ILE A 237 -7.47 15.73 -8.40
C ILE A 237 -7.57 14.61 -7.37
N ALA A 238 -6.59 14.52 -6.47
CA ALA A 238 -6.68 13.57 -5.35
C ALA A 238 -7.88 13.93 -4.46
N THR A 239 -8.75 12.95 -4.20
CA THR A 239 -9.94 13.11 -3.35
C THR A 239 -9.70 12.67 -1.91
N MET A 240 -8.47 12.26 -1.61
CA MET A 240 -8.00 11.95 -0.26
C MET A 240 -6.58 12.47 -0.07
N PRO A 241 -6.17 12.77 1.18
CA PRO A 241 -4.82 13.22 1.46
C PRO A 241 -3.80 12.13 1.09
N GLN A 242 -2.70 12.54 0.48
CA GLN A 242 -1.61 11.63 0.14
C GLN A 242 -0.72 11.35 1.38
N LEU A 243 -1.33 10.87 2.44
CA LEU A 243 -0.65 10.43 3.65
C LEU A 243 -0.10 9.02 3.45
N ARG A 244 1.18 8.85 3.65
CA ARG A 244 1.89 7.59 3.39
C ARG A 244 2.24 6.85 4.67
N MET A 245 2.66 7.57 5.70
CA MET A 245 3.05 7.04 7.00
C MET A 245 2.36 7.84 8.10
N THR A 246 1.52 7.19 8.89
CA THR A 246 0.75 7.84 9.96
C THR A 246 0.88 7.07 11.26
N ARG A 247 0.21 5.93 11.36
CA ARG A 247 0.21 5.03 12.51
C ARG A 247 0.31 3.58 12.04
N ARG A 248 1.04 2.77 12.79
CA ARG A 248 1.25 1.35 12.59
C ARG A 248 1.02 0.56 13.87
N ILE A 249 0.81 -0.73 13.75
CA ILE A 249 0.79 -1.61 14.93
C ILE A 249 2.20 -1.76 15.52
N GLN A 250 2.29 -1.99 16.82
CA GLN A 250 3.43 -2.65 17.44
C GLN A 250 3.12 -4.15 17.46
N GLY A 251 3.66 -4.86 16.46
CA GLY A 251 3.49 -6.30 16.31
C GLY A 251 4.39 -7.10 17.24
N GLU A 252 4.29 -8.43 17.16
CA GLU A 252 5.17 -9.33 17.90
C GLU A 252 6.63 -9.23 17.42
N TYR A 253 6.82 -8.74 16.20
CA TYR A 253 8.10 -8.36 15.63
C TYR A 253 8.00 -7.02 14.92
N THR A 254 9.09 -6.25 14.89
CA THR A 254 9.20 -5.00 14.13
C THR A 254 10.35 -5.14 13.13
N LEU A 255 10.03 -5.19 11.83
CA LEU A 255 11.04 -5.36 10.77
C LEU A 255 11.80 -4.05 10.56
N ASP A 256 13.14 -4.15 10.42
CA ASP A 256 14.03 -3.03 10.21
C ASP A 256 14.70 -3.06 8.83
N GLU A 257 15.07 -1.90 8.30
CA GLU A 257 15.76 -1.82 7.00
C GLU A 257 17.16 -2.44 7.00
N GLY A 258 17.79 -2.58 8.17
CA GLY A 258 19.06 -3.27 8.33
C GLY A 258 18.97 -4.80 8.18
N GLU A 259 17.78 -5.36 8.11
CA GLU A 259 17.56 -6.82 8.06
C GLU A 259 17.40 -7.36 6.62
N MET A 260 17.99 -6.66 5.65
CA MET A 260 18.07 -7.17 4.29
C MET A 260 18.76 -8.53 4.23
N HIS A 261 18.27 -9.43 3.35
CA HIS A 261 18.78 -10.78 3.15
C HIS A 261 18.73 -11.69 4.39
N LYS A 262 17.97 -11.29 5.42
CA LYS A 262 17.77 -12.09 6.63
C LYS A 262 16.65 -13.09 6.44
N TYR A 263 16.93 -14.34 6.82
CA TYR A 263 15.96 -15.42 6.84
C TYR A 263 15.02 -15.31 8.03
N PHE A 264 13.72 -15.43 7.78
CA PHE A 264 12.69 -15.51 8.80
C PHE A 264 11.87 -16.79 8.65
N ALA A 265 11.81 -17.60 9.69
CA ALA A 265 11.10 -18.89 9.68
C ALA A 265 9.59 -18.73 9.47
N ASP A 266 9.03 -17.58 9.85
CA ASP A 266 7.62 -17.22 9.70
C ASP A 266 7.38 -16.28 8.51
N SER A 267 8.28 -16.24 7.52
CA SER A 267 8.11 -15.42 6.32
C SER A 267 6.80 -15.74 5.59
N VAL A 268 6.10 -14.69 5.15
CA VAL A 268 4.85 -14.75 4.38
C VAL A 268 4.99 -14.24 2.96
N GLY A 269 6.21 -13.90 2.55
CA GLY A 269 6.56 -13.40 1.24
C GLY A 269 7.76 -12.47 1.31
N MET A 270 8.12 -11.89 0.18
CA MET A 270 9.28 -11.04 0.07
C MET A 270 8.97 -9.74 -0.61
N VAL A 271 9.77 -8.72 -0.29
CA VAL A 271 9.71 -7.39 -0.90
C VAL A 271 11.11 -6.88 -1.21
N SER A 272 11.23 -6.02 -2.22
CA SER A 272 12.48 -5.35 -2.56
C SER A 272 12.48 -3.91 -2.08
N ASP A 273 13.65 -3.30 -1.92
CA ASP A 273 13.77 -1.86 -1.71
C ASP A 273 13.57 -1.12 -3.05
N TRP A 274 12.45 -0.46 -3.21
CA TRP A 274 12.14 0.30 -4.41
C TRP A 274 13.08 1.50 -4.65
N ARG A 275 13.83 1.91 -3.62
CA ARG A 275 14.75 3.06 -3.64
C ARG A 275 16.17 2.65 -4.09
N LYS A 276 16.58 1.42 -3.73
CA LYS A 276 17.94 0.88 -3.92
C LYS A 276 17.89 -0.41 -4.73
N ARG A 277 18.97 -0.73 -5.42
CA ARG A 277 19.15 -2.01 -6.11
C ARG A 277 19.75 -3.04 -5.16
N GLY A 278 19.27 -4.25 -5.20
CA GLY A 278 19.81 -5.40 -4.50
C GLY A 278 19.07 -5.82 -3.23
N PRO A 279 18.70 -4.93 -2.29
CA PRO A 279 18.10 -5.37 -1.03
C PRO A 279 16.78 -6.12 -1.22
N ILE A 280 16.70 -7.28 -0.56
CA ILE A 280 15.51 -8.13 -0.46
C ILE A 280 15.20 -8.32 1.02
N TYR A 281 13.92 -8.28 1.37
CA TYR A 281 13.43 -8.49 2.74
C TYR A 281 12.40 -9.59 2.74
N GLU A 282 12.59 -10.62 3.56
CA GLU A 282 11.54 -11.54 3.92
C GLU A 282 10.61 -10.84 4.92
N VAL A 283 9.30 -10.97 4.74
CA VAL A 283 8.28 -10.33 5.59
C VAL A 283 7.81 -11.33 6.66
N PRO A 284 8.18 -11.15 7.94
CA PRO A 284 7.73 -12.06 8.99
C PRO A 284 6.23 -11.92 9.26
N PHE A 285 5.51 -13.02 9.46
CA PHE A 285 4.10 -13.02 9.88
C PHE A 285 3.90 -12.24 11.19
N SER A 286 4.83 -12.35 12.10
CA SER A 286 4.86 -11.67 13.40
C SER A 286 4.85 -10.13 13.32
N THR A 287 5.09 -9.54 12.15
CA THR A 287 4.91 -8.10 11.91
C THR A 287 3.46 -7.70 11.65
N LEU A 288 2.57 -8.66 11.42
CA LEU A 288 1.19 -8.39 10.98
C LEU A 288 0.18 -8.36 12.12
N TYR A 289 0.50 -8.83 13.32
CA TYR A 289 -0.42 -8.89 14.44
C TYR A 289 0.25 -8.55 15.77
N SER A 290 -0.60 -8.32 16.78
CA SER A 290 -0.19 -8.26 18.19
C SER A 290 -1.06 -9.21 19.00
N ALA A 291 -0.46 -9.98 19.90
CA ALA A 291 -1.17 -10.88 20.79
C ALA A 291 -2.15 -10.18 21.74
N LYS A 292 -2.09 -8.85 21.84
CA LYS A 292 -3.02 -8.04 22.63
C LYS A 292 -4.48 -8.11 22.11
N VAL A 293 -4.65 -8.26 20.78
CA VAL A 293 -5.97 -8.42 20.15
C VAL A 293 -5.89 -9.57 19.16
N LYS A 294 -6.25 -10.76 19.62
CA LYS A 294 -5.93 -12.04 18.97
C LYS A 294 -6.55 -12.26 17.58
N ASN A 295 -7.69 -11.64 17.31
CA ASN A 295 -8.40 -11.79 16.03
C ASN A 295 -8.27 -10.57 15.11
N LEU A 296 -7.24 -9.74 15.35
CA LEU A 296 -6.90 -8.58 14.52
C LEU A 296 -5.56 -8.80 13.84
N ILE A 297 -5.55 -8.64 12.51
CA ILE A 297 -4.34 -8.71 11.70
C ILE A 297 -4.25 -7.48 10.77
N MET A 298 -3.04 -7.02 10.52
CA MET A 298 -2.76 -5.84 9.71
C MET A 298 -2.45 -6.21 8.27
N ALA A 299 -2.81 -5.31 7.35
CA ALA A 299 -2.41 -5.38 5.94
C ALA A 299 -1.99 -4.00 5.42
N GLY A 300 -0.97 -3.97 4.58
CA GLY A 300 -0.53 -2.73 3.94
C GLY A 300 0.35 -1.86 4.81
N ARG A 301 0.11 -0.54 4.79
CA ARG A 301 0.99 0.49 5.36
C ARG A 301 1.10 0.50 6.90
N CYS A 302 0.25 -0.24 7.59
CA CYS A 302 0.15 -0.21 9.05
C CYS A 302 0.73 -1.45 9.75
N THR A 303 1.53 -2.24 9.06
CA THR A 303 2.30 -3.36 9.62
C THR A 303 3.45 -2.88 10.51
N SER A 304 3.97 -3.75 11.38
CA SER A 304 4.99 -3.42 12.36
C SER A 304 6.39 -3.34 11.73
N VAL A 305 6.84 -2.14 11.48
CA VAL A 305 8.15 -1.85 10.87
C VAL A 305 8.76 -0.60 11.50
N THR A 306 10.08 -0.43 11.43
CA THR A 306 10.72 0.84 11.82
C THR A 306 10.36 1.97 10.86
N ASP A 307 10.56 3.23 11.24
CA ASP A 307 10.27 4.38 10.36
C ASP A 307 11.07 4.29 9.05
N ALA A 308 12.31 3.82 9.09
CA ALA A 308 13.13 3.62 7.91
C ALA A 308 12.59 2.51 6.98
N MET A 309 12.18 1.37 7.55
CA MET A 309 11.56 0.27 6.80
C MET A 309 10.15 0.63 6.31
N TRP A 310 9.47 1.55 6.97
CA TRP A 310 8.11 1.95 6.58
C TRP A 310 8.06 2.54 5.18
N ASP A 311 9.06 3.33 4.77
CA ASP A 311 9.13 3.86 3.41
C ASP A 311 9.21 2.75 2.35
N ILE A 312 9.81 1.61 2.66
CA ILE A 312 9.86 0.43 1.78
C ILE A 312 8.51 -0.29 1.78
N MET A 313 7.94 -0.57 2.96
CA MET A 313 6.79 -1.45 3.12
C MET A 313 5.44 -0.81 2.74
N ARG A 314 5.36 0.50 2.57
CA ARG A 314 4.12 1.22 2.26
C ARG A 314 3.70 1.20 0.80
N VAL A 315 4.52 0.66 -0.08
CA VAL A 315 4.24 0.67 -1.53
C VAL A 315 3.30 -0.45 -1.96
N ILE A 316 2.66 -0.29 -3.12
CA ILE A 316 1.58 -1.18 -3.57
C ILE A 316 1.98 -2.67 -3.56
N PRO A 317 3.16 -3.09 -4.11
CA PRO A 317 3.56 -4.48 -4.06
C PRO A 317 3.65 -5.04 -2.64
N CYS A 318 4.22 -4.28 -1.71
CA CYS A 318 4.34 -4.69 -0.31
C CYS A 318 2.98 -4.77 0.39
N CYS A 319 2.07 -3.83 0.07
CA CYS A 319 0.70 -3.89 0.54
C CYS A 319 -0.02 -5.15 0.02
N ALA A 320 0.24 -5.56 -1.22
CA ALA A 320 -0.33 -6.78 -1.79
C ALA A 320 0.21 -8.05 -1.12
N VAL A 321 1.52 -8.12 -0.86
CA VAL A 321 2.16 -9.24 -0.14
C VAL A 321 1.54 -9.40 1.26
N THR A 322 1.50 -8.32 2.04
CA THR A 322 0.93 -8.35 3.39
C THR A 322 -0.59 -8.57 3.38
N GLY A 323 -1.29 -8.04 2.38
CA GLY A 323 -2.73 -8.24 2.19
C GLY A 323 -3.08 -9.70 1.88
N GLN A 324 -2.32 -10.36 1.00
CA GLN A 324 -2.48 -11.78 0.70
C GLN A 324 -2.24 -12.64 1.94
N ALA A 325 -1.17 -12.35 2.68
CA ALA A 325 -0.84 -13.06 3.92
C ALA A 325 -1.95 -12.90 4.98
N ALA A 326 -2.38 -11.67 5.22
CA ALA A 326 -3.42 -11.38 6.22
C ALA A 326 -4.77 -12.00 5.84
N GLY A 327 -5.17 -11.91 4.57
CA GLY A 327 -6.41 -12.53 4.09
C GLY A 327 -6.38 -14.05 4.18
N THR A 328 -5.26 -14.69 3.84
CA THR A 328 -5.07 -16.14 3.96
C THR A 328 -5.11 -16.57 5.42
N ALA A 329 -4.39 -15.86 6.31
CA ALA A 329 -4.40 -16.16 7.74
C ALA A 329 -5.80 -16.02 8.34
N ALA A 330 -6.55 -14.98 7.99
CA ALA A 330 -7.91 -14.75 8.47
C ALA A 330 -8.92 -15.82 8.01
N ALA A 331 -8.61 -16.54 6.93
CA ALA A 331 -9.39 -17.69 6.49
C ALA A 331 -9.04 -18.99 7.24
N LEU A 332 -7.83 -19.06 7.81
CA LEU A 332 -7.33 -20.28 8.47
C LEU A 332 -7.53 -20.28 9.99
N THR A 333 -7.52 -19.12 10.64
CA THR A 333 -7.62 -19.02 12.10
C THR A 333 -8.43 -17.81 12.56
N GLU A 334 -8.96 -17.89 13.76
CA GLU A 334 -9.56 -16.76 14.50
C GLU A 334 -8.63 -16.25 15.62
N ASP A 335 -7.45 -16.84 15.78
CA ASP A 335 -6.41 -16.44 16.74
C ASP A 335 -5.05 -16.39 16.04
N PHE A 336 -4.61 -15.19 15.70
CA PHE A 336 -3.37 -15.00 14.96
C PHE A 336 -2.12 -15.31 15.79
N SER A 337 -2.21 -15.23 17.11
CA SER A 337 -1.11 -15.62 18.00
C SER A 337 -0.90 -17.15 18.05
N ALA A 338 -1.92 -17.92 17.67
CA ALA A 338 -1.90 -19.38 17.60
C ALA A 338 -1.86 -19.91 16.15
N MET A 339 -1.47 -19.06 15.19
CA MET A 339 -1.40 -19.43 13.77
C MET A 339 -0.43 -20.58 13.53
N ASP A 340 -0.88 -21.65 12.86
CA ASP A 340 0.02 -22.65 12.28
C ASP A 340 0.75 -22.04 11.05
N ILE A 341 1.97 -21.58 11.30
CA ILE A 341 2.81 -20.93 10.25
C ILE A 341 3.07 -21.88 9.09
N ARG A 342 3.22 -23.18 9.32
CA ARG A 342 3.47 -24.13 8.23
C ARG A 342 2.25 -24.26 7.32
N GLN A 343 1.05 -24.30 7.91
CA GLN A 343 -0.21 -24.34 7.15
C GLN A 343 -0.39 -23.04 6.34
N LEU A 344 -0.13 -21.89 6.96
CA LEU A 344 -0.19 -20.59 6.27
C LEU A 344 0.79 -20.55 5.09
N GLN A 345 2.06 -20.88 5.32
CA GLN A 345 3.10 -20.90 4.33
C GLN A 345 2.78 -21.87 3.17
N GLN A 346 2.27 -23.05 3.47
CA GLN A 346 1.88 -24.00 2.42
C GLN A 346 0.72 -23.45 1.57
N THR A 347 -0.24 -22.79 2.19
CA THR A 347 -1.37 -22.17 1.47
C THR A 347 -0.91 -21.03 0.58
N LEU A 348 0.00 -20.17 1.08
CA LEU A 348 0.60 -19.10 0.29
C LEU A 348 1.42 -19.64 -0.89
N LYS A 349 2.23 -20.69 -0.69
CA LYS A 349 2.98 -21.36 -1.77
C LYS A 349 2.05 -21.94 -2.84
N ASN A 350 0.96 -22.55 -2.44
CA ASN A 350 -0.04 -23.07 -3.38
C ASN A 350 -0.70 -21.97 -4.22
N SER A 351 -0.66 -20.73 -3.73
CA SER A 351 -1.13 -19.51 -4.41
C SER A 351 0.02 -18.74 -5.11
N GLY A 352 1.13 -19.40 -5.40
CA GLY A 352 2.23 -18.84 -6.18
C GLY A 352 3.17 -17.90 -5.43
N VAL A 353 3.08 -17.80 -4.09
CA VAL A 353 4.00 -16.97 -3.31
C VAL A 353 5.32 -17.70 -3.09
N ILE A 354 6.43 -17.02 -3.30
CA ILE A 354 7.76 -17.44 -2.87
C ILE A 354 8.05 -16.78 -1.53
N LEU A 355 8.41 -17.57 -0.53
CA LEU A 355 8.51 -17.12 0.85
C LEU A 355 9.92 -16.68 1.26
N HIS A 356 10.95 -17.32 0.68
CA HIS A 356 12.32 -17.13 1.12
C HIS A 356 13.24 -16.84 -0.05
N GLU A 357 14.21 -15.96 0.17
CA GLU A 357 15.21 -15.58 -0.84
C GLU A 357 15.99 -16.79 -1.37
N ARG A 358 16.30 -17.74 -0.52
CA ARG A 358 16.99 -18.99 -0.91
C ARG A 358 16.18 -19.87 -1.89
N GLU A 359 14.87 -19.63 -2.04
CA GLU A 359 14.01 -20.31 -3.01
C GLU A 359 14.06 -19.64 -4.38
N LEU A 360 14.57 -18.41 -4.45
CA LEU A 360 14.89 -17.75 -5.71
C LEU A 360 16.19 -18.37 -6.24
N ASN A 361 16.21 -18.79 -7.52
CA ASN A 361 17.43 -19.25 -8.18
C ASN A 361 18.37 -18.06 -8.50
N ILE A 362 18.68 -17.27 -7.48
CA ILE A 362 19.63 -16.18 -7.56
C ILE A 362 21.02 -16.82 -7.46
N GLY A 363 21.78 -16.83 -8.56
CA GLY A 363 23.19 -17.20 -8.53
C GLY A 363 23.87 -16.35 -7.43
N LYS A 364 24.68 -16.98 -6.56
CA LYS A 364 25.43 -16.23 -5.56
C LYS A 364 26.25 -15.17 -6.28
N LEU A 365 25.88 -13.90 -6.04
CA LEU A 365 26.67 -12.75 -6.44
C LEU A 365 28.04 -12.78 -5.77
#